data_7fe1ddc30dcd5039aea90d7288c6cad1
#
_entry.id   7fe1ddc30dcd5039aea90d7288c6cad1
#
_cell.length_a   1.000
_cell.length_b   1.000
_cell.length_c   1.000
_cell.angle_alpha   90.00
_cell.angle_beta   90.00
_cell.angle_gamma   90.00
#
_symmetry.space_group_name_H-M   'P 1'
#
loop_
_entity.id
_entity.type
_entity.pdbx_description
1 polymer ?
#
loop_
_entity_poly.entity_id
_entity_poly.type
_entity_poly.pdbx_seq_one_letter_code
_entity_poly.pdbx_strand_id
1 'polypeptide(L)'
;NVKYAIALDAANKVSECDLAKRHNVSHSSVNRIINSFYETHRTQVVDLPENLCFDEFKSVKEATGAMSFIYCNADTGELIDIVEDRRLHSLKKYFARFPKEVRHKVKHIVIDMYSPYMSLIKKYFPKAKIIIDKFHFVQLLSRALNKTRIERMKYDKANYNKLKRYWKLLLKRRSKIDFKNYQSYTCFKGLMCEADVLNYLLSLSNEVSDTYELYQDLISCIEIREKGAE
;
A
#
# COMPACT_ATOMS: atom_id res chain seq x y z
N ASN A 1 -26.78 -25.81 -16.25
CA ASN A 1 -26.38 -24.89 -17.32
C ASN A 1 -24.99 -24.33 -17.00
N VAL A 2 -24.00 -24.63 -17.84
CA VAL A 2 -22.58 -24.25 -17.66
C VAL A 2 -22.40 -22.73 -17.44
N LYS A 3 -23.19 -21.89 -18.11
CA LYS A 3 -23.13 -20.44 -17.94
C LYS A 3 -23.41 -20.01 -16.51
N TYR A 4 -24.44 -20.55 -15.86
CA TYR A 4 -24.77 -20.23 -14.48
C TYR A 4 -23.71 -20.75 -13.48
N ALA A 5 -23.17 -21.96 -13.75
CA ALA A 5 -22.11 -22.51 -12.93
C ALA A 5 -20.84 -21.63 -12.95
N ILE A 6 -20.45 -21.15 -14.15
CA ILE A 6 -19.32 -20.21 -14.30
C ILE A 6 -19.58 -18.89 -13.55
N ALA A 7 -20.80 -18.34 -13.65
CA ALA A 7 -21.15 -17.07 -12.98
C ALA A 7 -21.11 -17.24 -11.44
N LEU A 8 -21.64 -18.35 -10.90
CA LEU A 8 -21.59 -18.66 -9.47
C LEU A 8 -20.15 -18.86 -8.97
N ASP A 9 -19.34 -19.62 -9.70
CA ASP A 9 -17.93 -19.82 -9.34
C ASP A 9 -17.13 -18.51 -9.40
N ALA A 10 -17.44 -17.62 -10.36
CA ALA A 10 -16.81 -16.30 -10.45
C ALA A 10 -17.10 -15.44 -9.21
N ALA A 11 -18.30 -15.51 -8.64
CA ALA A 11 -18.65 -14.82 -7.41
C ALA A 11 -17.80 -15.28 -6.19
N ASN A 12 -17.24 -16.49 -6.25
CA ASN A 12 -16.35 -17.06 -5.23
C ASN A 12 -14.86 -16.66 -5.42
N LYS A 13 -14.57 -15.59 -6.15
CA LYS A 13 -13.21 -15.05 -6.39
C LYS A 13 -12.26 -16.05 -7.08
N VAL A 14 -12.78 -16.95 -7.90
CA VAL A 14 -11.99 -17.87 -8.74
C VAL A 14 -11.50 -17.11 -9.98
N SER A 15 -10.23 -17.31 -10.37
CA SER A 15 -9.68 -16.65 -11.55
C SER A 15 -10.36 -17.13 -12.85
N GLU A 16 -10.46 -16.25 -13.86
CA GLU A 16 -11.04 -16.63 -15.17
C GLU A 16 -10.27 -17.79 -15.84
N CYS A 17 -8.96 -17.88 -15.62
CA CYS A 17 -8.14 -18.98 -16.10
C CYS A 17 -8.50 -20.32 -15.44
N ASP A 18 -8.76 -20.31 -14.13
CA ASP A 18 -9.15 -21.51 -13.39
C ASP A 18 -10.60 -21.90 -13.71
N LEU A 19 -11.49 -20.93 -13.90
CA LEU A 19 -12.84 -21.18 -14.40
C LEU A 19 -12.82 -21.82 -15.79
N ALA A 20 -11.97 -21.33 -16.69
CA ALA A 20 -11.81 -21.92 -18.03
C ALA A 20 -11.41 -23.38 -17.96
N LYS A 21 -10.43 -23.72 -17.11
CA LYS A 21 -9.97 -25.10 -16.89
C LYS A 21 -11.05 -25.97 -16.24
N ARG A 22 -11.68 -25.47 -15.17
CA ARG A 22 -12.69 -26.19 -14.39
C ARG A 22 -13.92 -26.57 -15.22
N HIS A 23 -14.36 -25.66 -16.07
CA HIS A 23 -15.57 -25.86 -16.90
C HIS A 23 -15.25 -26.29 -18.33
N ASN A 24 -14.00 -26.56 -18.65
CA ASN A 24 -13.53 -27.01 -19.96
C ASN A 24 -14.00 -26.11 -21.12
N VAL A 25 -13.83 -24.80 -20.93
CA VAL A 25 -14.17 -23.75 -21.91
C VAL A 25 -12.98 -22.82 -22.12
N SER A 26 -13.00 -22.03 -23.21
CA SER A 26 -11.95 -21.05 -23.45
C SER A 26 -12.05 -19.85 -22.46
N HIS A 27 -10.92 -19.22 -22.16
CA HIS A 27 -10.87 -18.00 -21.35
C HIS A 27 -11.78 -16.89 -21.92
N SER A 28 -11.80 -16.70 -23.22
CA SER A 28 -12.67 -15.73 -23.89
C SER A 28 -14.16 -16.07 -23.72
N SER A 29 -14.51 -17.35 -23.62
CA SER A 29 -15.88 -17.78 -23.34
C SER A 29 -16.26 -17.47 -21.90
N VAL A 30 -15.36 -17.68 -20.93
CA VAL A 30 -15.56 -17.31 -19.53
C VAL A 30 -15.79 -15.81 -19.41
N ASN A 31 -14.93 -15.00 -20.00
CA ASN A 31 -15.03 -13.54 -19.97
C ASN A 31 -16.37 -13.05 -20.57
N ARG A 32 -16.78 -13.59 -21.72
CA ARG A 32 -18.07 -13.27 -22.35
C ARG A 32 -19.26 -13.67 -21.46
N ILE A 33 -19.18 -14.82 -20.79
CA ILE A 33 -20.24 -15.28 -19.88
C ILE A 33 -20.31 -14.35 -18.67
N ILE A 34 -19.20 -14.07 -18.01
CA ILE A 34 -19.16 -13.15 -16.87
C ILE A 34 -19.75 -11.80 -17.26
N ASN A 35 -19.32 -11.23 -18.39
CA ASN A 35 -19.85 -9.96 -18.88
C ASN A 35 -21.34 -10.00 -19.22
N SER A 36 -21.91 -11.16 -19.59
CA SER A 36 -23.35 -11.31 -19.83
C SER A 36 -24.19 -11.29 -18.54
N PHE A 37 -23.58 -11.57 -17.38
CA PHE A 37 -24.21 -11.47 -16.06
C PHE A 37 -23.85 -10.18 -15.33
N TYR A 38 -22.96 -9.36 -15.92
CA TYR A 38 -22.54 -8.09 -15.35
C TYR A 38 -23.65 -7.06 -15.51
N GLU A 39 -24.42 -6.88 -14.45
CA GLU A 39 -25.31 -5.72 -14.35
C GLU A 39 -24.47 -4.54 -13.88
N THR A 40 -24.54 -3.43 -14.61
CA THR A 40 -23.89 -2.18 -14.20
C THR A 40 -24.59 -1.67 -12.95
N HIS A 41 -24.19 -2.16 -11.79
CA HIS A 41 -24.63 -1.62 -10.52
C HIS A 41 -24.06 -0.20 -10.40
N ARG A 42 -24.90 0.79 -10.73
CA ARG A 42 -24.66 2.14 -10.26
C ARG A 42 -24.99 2.12 -8.78
N THR A 43 -23.97 1.91 -7.95
CA THR A 43 -24.09 2.03 -6.51
C THR A 43 -24.64 3.41 -6.19
N GLN A 44 -25.93 3.48 -5.83
CA GLN A 44 -26.50 4.69 -5.26
C GLN A 44 -26.08 4.77 -3.81
N VAL A 45 -24.80 5.12 -3.59
CA VAL A 45 -24.31 5.39 -2.24
C VAL A 45 -25.00 6.66 -1.76
N VAL A 46 -25.87 6.53 -0.77
CA VAL A 46 -26.72 7.62 -0.23
C VAL A 46 -26.13 8.15 1.07
N ASP A 47 -25.44 7.30 1.83
CA ASP A 47 -24.83 7.66 3.14
C ASP A 47 -23.35 7.32 3.15
N LEU A 48 -22.61 7.87 4.10
CA LEU A 48 -21.16 7.63 4.28
C LEU A 48 -20.91 7.22 5.74
N PRO A 49 -20.07 6.19 5.97
CA PRO A 49 -19.64 5.84 7.31
C PRO A 49 -18.82 6.95 7.97
N GLU A 50 -18.74 6.91 9.29
CA GLU A 50 -17.98 7.90 10.07
C GLU A 50 -16.47 7.85 9.81
N ASN A 51 -15.94 6.67 9.47
CA ASN A 51 -14.54 6.43 9.22
C ASN A 51 -14.34 5.91 7.79
N LEU A 52 -13.61 6.65 6.98
CA LEU A 52 -13.32 6.32 5.59
C LEU A 52 -11.85 6.01 5.39
N CYS A 53 -11.53 5.13 4.46
CA CYS A 53 -10.20 4.93 3.93
C CYS A 53 -10.21 5.24 2.42
N PHE A 54 -9.32 6.11 1.97
CA PHE A 54 -9.13 6.51 0.58
C PHE A 54 -7.83 5.90 0.06
N ASP A 55 -7.92 5.26 -1.09
CA ASP A 55 -6.76 4.70 -1.77
C ASP A 55 -6.93 4.81 -3.29
N GLU A 56 -5.94 4.39 -4.04
CA GLU A 56 -5.94 4.41 -5.48
C GLU A 56 -5.30 3.16 -6.08
N PHE A 57 -5.73 2.80 -7.26
CA PHE A 57 -5.15 1.69 -8.00
C PHE A 57 -5.07 2.01 -9.49
N LYS A 58 -4.22 1.26 -10.18
CA LYS A 58 -4.08 1.40 -11.63
C LYS A 58 -5.37 0.98 -12.32
N SER A 59 -5.95 1.90 -13.08
CA SER A 59 -7.17 1.64 -13.84
C SER A 59 -6.98 0.57 -14.91
N VAL A 60 -8.09 -0.02 -15.34
CA VAL A 60 -8.16 -0.82 -16.56
C VAL A 60 -8.01 0.08 -17.79
N LYS A 61 -7.69 -0.50 -18.95
CA LYS A 61 -7.41 0.28 -20.17
C LYS A 61 -8.61 1.08 -20.67
N GLU A 62 -9.81 0.58 -20.38
CA GLU A 62 -11.09 1.16 -20.78
C GLU A 62 -11.56 2.31 -19.89
N ALA A 63 -10.93 2.51 -18.73
CA ALA A 63 -11.30 3.59 -17.81
C ALA A 63 -10.81 4.96 -18.30
N THR A 64 -11.55 6.00 -17.95
CA THR A 64 -11.25 7.40 -18.36
C THR A 64 -9.99 7.96 -17.75
N GLY A 65 -9.51 7.41 -16.63
CA GLY A 65 -8.30 7.81 -15.91
C GLY A 65 -7.24 6.72 -15.88
N ALA A 66 -5.97 7.10 -15.86
CA ALA A 66 -4.86 6.14 -15.68
C ALA A 66 -4.85 5.48 -14.30
N MET A 67 -5.44 6.13 -13.31
CA MET A 67 -5.60 5.66 -11.93
C MET A 67 -7.04 5.89 -11.49
N SER A 68 -7.64 4.86 -10.90
CA SER A 68 -8.95 4.94 -10.26
C SER A 68 -8.80 5.23 -8.77
N PHE A 69 -9.81 5.88 -8.22
CA PHE A 69 -9.94 6.12 -6.80
C PHE A 69 -10.88 5.09 -6.19
N ILE A 70 -10.51 4.56 -5.04
CA ILE A 70 -11.29 3.60 -4.27
C ILE A 70 -11.45 4.11 -2.85
N TYR A 71 -12.62 3.88 -2.26
CA TYR A 71 -12.78 4.15 -0.84
C TYR A 71 -13.67 3.12 -0.16
N CYS A 72 -13.35 2.86 1.10
CA CYS A 72 -14.00 1.85 1.91
C CYS A 72 -14.34 2.40 3.31
N ASN A 73 -15.18 1.68 4.02
CA ASN A 73 -15.38 1.84 5.45
C ASN A 73 -14.09 1.39 6.17
N ALA A 74 -13.46 2.30 6.92
CA ALA A 74 -12.20 2.01 7.61
C ALA A 74 -12.35 1.02 8.77
N ASP A 75 -13.56 0.88 9.33
CA ASP A 75 -13.82 -0.01 10.46
C ASP A 75 -14.07 -1.46 10.01
N THR A 76 -14.79 -1.64 8.90
CA THR A 76 -15.20 -2.96 8.40
C THR A 76 -14.37 -3.46 7.21
N GLY A 77 -13.65 -2.57 6.53
CA GLY A 77 -12.97 -2.86 5.27
C GLY A 77 -13.92 -3.02 4.07
N GLU A 78 -15.22 -2.77 4.25
CA GLU A 78 -16.22 -2.89 3.18
C GLU A 78 -15.99 -1.82 2.11
N LEU A 79 -15.90 -2.28 0.86
CA LEU A 79 -15.80 -1.38 -0.31
C LEU A 79 -17.12 -0.62 -0.47
N ILE A 80 -17.02 0.71 -0.52
CA ILE A 80 -18.19 1.58 -0.72
C ILE A 80 -18.37 1.90 -2.20
N ASP A 81 -17.34 2.40 -2.88
CA ASP A 81 -17.43 2.71 -4.30
C ASP A 81 -16.04 2.87 -4.94
N ILE A 82 -16.01 2.82 -6.26
CA ILE A 82 -14.85 3.06 -7.11
C ILE A 82 -15.17 4.20 -8.09
N VAL A 83 -14.30 5.21 -8.12
CA VAL A 83 -14.41 6.32 -9.08
C VAL A 83 -13.32 6.15 -10.14
N GLU A 84 -13.72 6.07 -11.41
CA GLU A 84 -12.80 5.78 -12.53
C GLU A 84 -11.60 6.73 -12.65
N ASP A 85 -11.75 7.96 -12.19
CA ASP A 85 -10.73 8.99 -12.29
C ASP A 85 -10.43 9.62 -10.93
N ARG A 86 -9.19 9.45 -10.44
CA ARG A 86 -8.72 10.01 -9.16
C ARG A 86 -8.45 11.51 -9.16
N ARG A 87 -8.52 12.17 -10.33
CA ARG A 87 -8.21 13.60 -10.41
C ARG A 87 -9.18 14.44 -9.59
N LEU A 88 -8.67 15.52 -9.00
CA LEU A 88 -9.45 16.34 -8.06
C LEU A 88 -10.77 16.86 -8.63
N HIS A 89 -10.84 17.18 -9.93
CA HIS A 89 -12.07 17.67 -10.51
C HIS A 89 -13.17 16.60 -10.53
N SER A 90 -12.81 15.34 -10.84
CA SER A 90 -13.71 14.20 -10.83
C SER A 90 -14.17 13.88 -9.40
N LEU A 91 -13.24 13.84 -8.44
CA LEU A 91 -13.56 13.59 -7.04
C LEU A 91 -14.40 14.70 -6.42
N LYS A 92 -14.14 15.96 -6.77
CA LYS A 92 -14.99 17.09 -6.36
C LYS A 92 -16.42 16.94 -6.84
N LYS A 93 -16.60 16.60 -8.12
CA LYS A 93 -17.93 16.34 -8.70
C LYS A 93 -18.59 15.16 -8.01
N TYR A 94 -17.84 14.10 -7.78
CA TYR A 94 -18.33 12.88 -7.12
C TYR A 94 -18.81 13.16 -5.69
N PHE A 95 -17.99 13.77 -4.82
CA PHE A 95 -18.35 14.03 -3.43
C PHE A 95 -19.32 15.19 -3.24
N ALA A 96 -19.44 16.09 -4.22
CA ALA A 96 -20.47 17.16 -4.19
C ALA A 96 -21.91 16.62 -4.29
N ARG A 97 -22.11 15.39 -4.79
CA ARG A 97 -23.43 14.76 -4.86
C ARG A 97 -24.01 14.40 -3.49
N PHE A 98 -23.13 14.20 -2.47
CA PHE A 98 -23.59 13.92 -1.11
C PHE A 98 -24.03 15.20 -0.42
N PRO A 99 -25.18 15.19 0.30
CA PRO A 99 -25.61 16.30 1.13
C PRO A 99 -24.53 16.69 2.16
N LYS A 100 -24.54 17.95 2.59
CA LYS A 100 -23.58 18.44 3.58
C LYS A 100 -23.69 17.67 4.90
N GLU A 101 -24.90 17.30 5.29
CA GLU A 101 -25.21 16.55 6.50
C GLU A 101 -24.50 15.19 6.50
N VAL A 102 -24.53 14.47 5.37
CA VAL A 102 -23.86 13.18 5.19
C VAL A 102 -22.34 13.34 5.29
N ARG A 103 -21.79 14.33 4.57
CA ARG A 103 -20.35 14.59 4.61
C ARG A 103 -19.83 15.07 5.98
N HIS A 104 -20.68 15.76 6.75
CA HIS A 104 -20.34 16.23 8.09
C HIS A 104 -20.41 15.13 9.18
N LYS A 105 -21.00 13.96 8.88
CA LYS A 105 -20.96 12.78 9.76
C LYS A 105 -19.58 12.11 9.77
N VAL A 106 -18.80 12.28 8.69
CA VAL A 106 -17.47 11.68 8.58
C VAL A 106 -16.52 12.31 9.61
N LYS A 107 -15.95 11.47 10.47
CA LYS A 107 -15.07 11.87 11.58
C LYS A 107 -13.59 11.67 11.24
N HIS A 108 -13.25 10.60 10.55
CA HIS A 108 -11.87 10.28 10.19
C HIS A 108 -11.77 9.84 8.75
N ILE A 109 -10.70 10.25 8.09
CA ILE A 109 -10.37 9.79 6.74
C ILE A 109 -8.91 9.39 6.71
N VAL A 110 -8.66 8.09 6.51
CA VAL A 110 -7.32 7.52 6.33
C VAL A 110 -6.92 7.72 4.87
N ILE A 111 -5.74 8.27 4.64
CA ILE A 111 -5.19 8.50 3.29
C ILE A 111 -3.69 8.16 3.26
N ASP A 112 -3.17 7.97 2.04
CA ASP A 112 -1.75 8.10 1.79
C ASP A 112 -1.28 9.57 1.96
N MET A 113 -0.01 9.84 1.72
CA MET A 113 0.53 11.21 1.82
C MET A 113 0.30 12.05 0.55
N TYR A 114 -0.72 11.73 -0.26
CA TYR A 114 -1.01 12.48 -1.48
C TYR A 114 -1.70 13.81 -1.17
N SER A 115 -0.96 14.88 -1.32
CA SER A 115 -1.39 16.25 -0.94
C SER A 115 -2.72 16.70 -1.56
N PRO A 116 -3.10 16.32 -2.82
CA PRO A 116 -4.40 16.69 -3.37
C PRO A 116 -5.59 16.16 -2.57
N TYR A 117 -5.49 14.97 -1.95
CA TYR A 117 -6.57 14.45 -1.11
C TYR A 117 -6.77 15.27 0.15
N MET A 118 -5.69 15.78 0.75
CA MET A 118 -5.80 16.68 1.91
C MET A 118 -6.64 17.93 1.59
N SER A 119 -6.44 18.51 0.41
CA SER A 119 -7.21 19.68 -0.07
C SER A 119 -8.68 19.34 -0.33
N LEU A 120 -8.95 18.15 -0.89
CA LEU A 120 -10.29 17.63 -1.10
C LEU A 120 -11.03 17.45 0.22
N ILE A 121 -10.38 16.79 1.20
CA ILE A 121 -10.96 16.48 2.51
C ILE A 121 -11.28 17.75 3.26
N LYS A 122 -10.33 18.69 3.36
CA LYS A 122 -10.57 19.99 4.03
C LYS A 122 -11.78 20.73 3.47
N LYS A 123 -12.05 20.62 2.17
CA LYS A 123 -13.18 21.30 1.52
C LYS A 123 -14.50 20.56 1.66
N TYR A 124 -14.51 19.24 1.48
CA TYR A 124 -15.75 18.45 1.40
C TYR A 124 -16.13 17.78 2.72
N PHE A 125 -15.16 17.53 3.60
CA PHE A 125 -15.31 16.87 4.90
C PHE A 125 -14.69 17.72 6.02
N PRO A 126 -15.19 18.93 6.26
CA PRO A 126 -14.53 19.91 7.15
C PRO A 126 -14.46 19.46 8.61
N LYS A 127 -15.28 18.48 9.03
CA LYS A 127 -15.27 17.90 10.37
C LYS A 127 -14.37 16.69 10.50
N ALA A 128 -13.88 16.14 9.38
CA ALA A 128 -13.06 14.95 9.39
C ALA A 128 -11.60 15.27 9.75
N LYS A 129 -11.03 14.44 10.63
CA LYS A 129 -9.58 14.40 10.89
C LYS A 129 -8.90 13.52 9.86
N ILE A 130 -7.80 14.02 9.30
CA ILE A 130 -6.97 13.26 8.36
C ILE A 130 -6.03 12.37 9.15
N ILE A 131 -6.01 11.10 8.81
CA ILE A 131 -5.08 10.10 9.35
C ILE A 131 -4.20 9.63 8.20
N ILE A 132 -2.90 9.68 8.39
CA ILE A 132 -1.95 9.16 7.39
C ILE A 132 -1.80 7.66 7.58
N ASP A 133 -1.94 6.91 6.47
CA ASP A 133 -1.73 5.47 6.48
C ASP A 133 -0.28 5.12 6.84
N LYS A 134 -0.14 4.35 7.90
CA LYS A 134 1.14 3.88 8.43
C LYS A 134 1.95 3.12 7.38
N PHE A 135 1.30 2.25 6.59
CA PHE A 135 1.98 1.45 5.58
C PHE A 135 2.73 2.33 4.57
N HIS A 136 2.05 3.34 4.03
CA HIS A 136 2.64 4.29 3.08
C HIS A 136 3.75 5.12 3.70
N PHE A 137 3.60 5.50 4.98
CA PHE A 137 4.64 6.23 5.70
C PHE A 137 5.90 5.38 5.91
N VAL A 138 5.76 4.14 6.40
CA VAL A 138 6.89 3.20 6.56
C VAL A 138 7.55 2.88 5.22
N GLN A 139 6.76 2.74 4.16
CA GLN A 139 7.28 2.52 2.82
C GLN A 139 8.12 3.70 2.32
N LEU A 140 7.69 4.95 2.61
CA LEU A 140 8.46 6.15 2.27
C LEU A 140 9.81 6.17 2.98
N LEU A 141 9.83 5.89 4.29
CA LEU A 141 11.07 5.83 5.08
C LEU A 141 12.01 4.75 4.54
N SER A 142 11.47 3.57 4.24
CA SER A 142 12.25 2.46 3.66
C SER A 142 12.84 2.81 2.30
N ARG A 143 12.08 3.53 1.46
CA ARG A 143 12.58 4.02 0.17
C ARG A 143 13.69 5.06 0.33
N ALA A 144 13.56 5.97 1.31
CA ALA A 144 14.58 6.99 1.59
C ALA A 144 15.91 6.32 2.00
N LEU A 145 15.90 5.43 2.99
CA LEU A 145 17.08 4.68 3.43
C LEU A 145 17.70 3.87 2.28
N ASN A 146 16.84 3.19 1.49
CA ASN A 146 17.33 2.41 0.35
C ASN A 146 17.95 3.30 -0.74
N LYS A 147 17.45 4.51 -0.94
CA LYS A 147 18.04 5.49 -1.87
C LYS A 147 19.44 5.89 -1.43
N THR A 148 19.65 6.26 -0.17
CA THR A 148 20.97 6.58 0.40
C THR A 148 21.95 5.42 0.22
N ARG A 149 21.51 4.18 0.51
CA ARG A 149 22.30 2.98 0.27
C ARG A 149 22.71 2.81 -1.20
N ILE A 150 21.77 3.00 -2.14
CA ILE A 150 22.05 2.88 -3.57
C ILE A 150 23.00 3.96 -4.06
N GLU A 151 22.89 5.18 -3.57
CA GLU A 151 23.81 6.26 -3.86
C GLU A 151 25.22 5.89 -3.38
N ARG A 152 25.36 5.40 -2.15
CA ARG A 152 26.65 4.91 -1.65
C ARG A 152 27.24 3.82 -2.52
N MET A 153 26.44 2.86 -2.98
CA MET A 153 26.89 1.79 -3.88
C MET A 153 27.52 2.28 -5.18
N LYS A 154 27.12 3.45 -5.70
CA LYS A 154 27.68 4.02 -6.93
C LYS A 154 29.14 4.44 -6.75
N TYR A 155 29.49 4.89 -5.56
CA TYR A 155 30.82 5.41 -5.25
C TYR A 155 31.74 4.34 -4.63
N ASP A 156 31.21 3.41 -3.85
CA ASP A 156 31.97 2.36 -3.18
C ASP A 156 31.94 1.04 -3.93
N LYS A 157 32.75 0.93 -4.98
CA LYS A 157 32.83 -0.27 -5.81
C LYS A 157 33.33 -1.50 -5.04
N ALA A 158 34.21 -1.31 -4.04
CA ALA A 158 34.75 -2.41 -3.25
C ALA A 158 33.69 -3.10 -2.39
N ASN A 159 32.73 -2.34 -1.89
CA ASN A 159 31.66 -2.84 -1.02
C ASN A 159 30.29 -2.96 -1.74
N TYR A 160 30.25 -2.74 -3.06
CA TYR A 160 29.03 -2.81 -3.86
C TYR A 160 28.22 -4.08 -3.60
N ASN A 161 28.85 -5.26 -3.67
CA ASN A 161 28.18 -6.54 -3.49
C ASN A 161 27.65 -6.75 -2.07
N LYS A 162 28.32 -6.24 -1.05
CA LYS A 162 27.88 -6.30 0.33
C LYS A 162 26.63 -5.44 0.53
N LEU A 163 26.67 -4.17 0.11
CA LEU A 163 25.51 -3.25 0.17
C LEU A 163 24.33 -3.74 -0.66
N LYS A 164 24.59 -4.36 -1.83
CA LYS A 164 23.56 -4.94 -2.70
C LYS A 164 22.89 -6.16 -2.06
N ARG A 165 23.67 -7.05 -1.44
CA ARG A 165 23.16 -8.33 -0.95
C ARG A 165 22.40 -8.19 0.37
N TYR A 166 22.93 -7.38 1.29
CA TYR A 166 22.47 -7.32 2.67
C TYR A 166 21.57 -6.12 2.99
N TRP A 167 20.98 -5.50 1.98
CA TRP A 167 20.09 -4.35 2.13
C TRP A 167 18.90 -4.57 3.06
N LYS A 168 18.40 -5.82 3.17
CA LYS A 168 17.29 -6.16 4.06
C LYS A 168 17.66 -6.00 5.54
N LEU A 169 18.94 -6.13 5.92
CA LEU A 169 19.38 -5.90 7.28
C LEU A 169 19.22 -4.43 7.68
N LEU A 170 19.46 -3.50 6.77
CA LEU A 170 19.24 -2.06 7.02
C LEU A 170 17.76 -1.73 7.24
N LEU A 171 16.83 -2.48 6.65
CA LEU A 171 15.39 -2.30 6.86
C LEU A 171 14.82 -3.14 8.00
N LYS A 172 15.64 -4.06 8.56
CA LYS A 172 15.22 -4.88 9.69
C LYS A 172 15.20 -4.04 10.96
N ARG A 173 14.18 -4.22 11.77
CA ARG A 173 14.09 -3.52 13.08
C ARG A 173 15.25 -3.89 13.97
N ARG A 174 15.80 -2.90 14.67
CA ARG A 174 16.93 -3.10 15.60
C ARG A 174 16.65 -4.21 16.61
N SER A 175 15.45 -4.25 17.17
CA SER A 175 15.01 -5.29 18.13
C SER A 175 14.95 -6.71 17.56
N LYS A 176 14.98 -6.85 16.23
CA LYS A 176 14.91 -8.15 15.52
C LYS A 176 16.24 -8.59 14.92
N ILE A 177 17.29 -7.78 15.06
CA ILE A 177 18.65 -8.14 14.61
C ILE A 177 19.18 -9.28 15.50
N ASP A 178 19.75 -10.29 14.85
CA ASP A 178 20.35 -11.42 15.56
C ASP A 178 21.80 -11.11 15.96
N PHE A 179 22.08 -11.25 17.26
CA PHE A 179 23.39 -11.04 17.87
C PHE A 179 24.11 -12.34 18.26
N LYS A 180 23.46 -13.50 18.08
CA LYS A 180 23.91 -14.76 18.66
C LYS A 180 24.30 -15.84 17.65
N ASN A 181 23.60 -15.89 16.52
CA ASN A 181 23.81 -16.95 15.54
C ASN A 181 24.90 -16.57 14.53
N TYR A 182 26.07 -17.16 14.71
CA TYR A 182 27.22 -16.96 13.85
C TYR A 182 27.16 -17.90 12.66
N GLN A 183 27.27 -17.35 11.45
CA GLN A 183 27.27 -18.10 10.20
C GLN A 183 28.17 -17.43 9.16
N SER A 184 28.44 -18.15 8.06
CA SER A 184 29.19 -17.58 6.93
C SER A 184 28.31 -16.67 6.11
N TYR A 185 28.73 -15.44 5.89
CA TYR A 185 28.08 -14.47 5.01
C TYR A 185 28.90 -14.28 3.74
N THR A 186 28.26 -14.41 2.58
CA THR A 186 28.92 -14.17 1.28
C THR A 186 29.53 -12.77 1.24
N CYS A 187 30.72 -12.61 0.70
CA CYS A 187 31.51 -11.38 0.65
C CYS A 187 32.15 -10.95 2.00
N PHE A 188 32.01 -11.75 3.03
CA PHE A 188 32.72 -11.57 4.30
C PHE A 188 33.65 -12.75 4.59
N LYS A 189 34.68 -12.52 5.37
CA LYS A 189 35.61 -13.58 5.81
C LYS A 189 35.25 -13.97 7.26
N GLY A 190 35.23 -15.29 7.53
CA GLY A 190 34.93 -15.82 8.86
C GLY A 190 33.42 -15.91 9.15
N LEU A 191 33.14 -16.29 10.40
CA LEU A 191 31.78 -16.37 10.92
C LEU A 191 31.36 -15.01 11.51
N MET A 192 30.16 -14.58 11.23
CA MET A 192 29.58 -13.32 11.70
C MET A 192 28.14 -13.53 12.12
N CYS A 193 27.61 -12.68 12.99
CA CYS A 193 26.17 -12.58 13.22
C CYS A 193 25.57 -11.44 12.38
N GLU A 194 24.23 -11.30 12.38
CA GLU A 194 23.58 -10.21 11.64
C GLU A 194 24.03 -8.83 12.11
N ALA A 195 24.26 -8.68 13.41
CA ALA A 195 24.73 -7.42 13.99
C ALA A 195 26.10 -7.01 13.46
N ASP A 196 27.03 -7.97 13.32
CA ASP A 196 28.36 -7.69 12.77
C ASP A 196 28.29 -7.22 11.33
N VAL A 197 27.46 -7.90 10.52
CA VAL A 197 27.23 -7.51 9.12
C VAL A 197 26.59 -6.13 9.02
N LEU A 198 25.58 -5.84 9.86
CA LEU A 198 24.94 -4.54 9.92
C LEU A 198 25.92 -3.44 10.31
N ASN A 199 26.68 -3.62 11.39
CA ASN A 199 27.69 -2.66 11.86
C ASN A 199 28.74 -2.38 10.78
N TYR A 200 29.18 -3.41 10.05
CA TYR A 200 30.07 -3.22 8.91
C TYR A 200 29.42 -2.34 7.82
N LEU A 201 28.16 -2.59 7.45
CA LEU A 201 27.49 -1.78 6.43
C LEU A 201 27.32 -0.32 6.85
N LEU A 202 27.03 -0.07 8.13
CA LEU A 202 26.88 1.27 8.69
C LEU A 202 28.22 2.01 8.75
N SER A 203 29.33 1.30 9.00
CA SER A 203 30.67 1.90 9.02
C SER A 203 31.18 2.39 7.67
N LEU A 204 30.53 2.00 6.57
CA LEU A 204 30.93 2.38 5.21
C LEU A 204 30.62 3.84 4.86
N SER A 205 29.67 4.46 5.54
CA SER A 205 29.24 5.83 5.24
C SER A 205 28.44 6.43 6.40
N ASN A 206 28.81 7.64 6.82
CA ASN A 206 28.04 8.37 7.83
C ASN A 206 26.61 8.63 7.36
N GLU A 207 26.41 8.98 6.05
CA GLU A 207 25.07 9.23 5.52
C GLU A 207 24.17 7.97 5.63
N VAL A 208 24.71 6.78 5.39
CA VAL A 208 23.95 5.53 5.54
C VAL A 208 23.64 5.26 7.02
N SER A 209 24.61 5.50 7.89
CA SER A 209 24.45 5.35 9.34
C SER A 209 23.39 6.32 9.88
N ASP A 210 23.51 7.60 9.58
CA ASP A 210 22.59 8.63 10.09
C ASP A 210 21.16 8.40 9.56
N THR A 211 21.03 8.03 8.28
CA THR A 211 19.72 7.71 7.70
C THR A 211 19.14 6.44 8.34
N TYR A 212 19.95 5.45 8.66
CA TYR A 212 19.53 4.25 9.39
C TYR A 212 19.04 4.57 10.80
N GLU A 213 19.76 5.38 11.56
CA GLU A 213 19.36 5.80 12.91
C GLU A 213 18.01 6.53 12.87
N LEU A 214 17.88 7.52 11.98
CA LEU A 214 16.62 8.23 11.79
C LEU A 214 15.46 7.30 11.40
N TYR A 215 15.71 6.33 10.52
CA TYR A 215 14.74 5.32 10.15
C TYR A 215 14.28 4.49 11.36
N GLN A 216 15.21 4.02 12.19
CA GLN A 216 14.90 3.22 13.38
C GLN A 216 14.11 4.03 14.43
N ASP A 217 14.48 5.30 14.64
CA ASP A 217 13.80 6.19 15.59
C ASP A 217 12.37 6.46 15.15
N LEU A 218 12.14 6.77 13.87
CA LEU A 218 10.80 7.03 13.33
C LEU A 218 9.91 5.79 13.40
N ILE A 219 10.45 4.60 13.09
CA ILE A 219 9.71 3.33 13.21
C ILE A 219 9.34 3.07 14.68
N SER A 220 10.27 3.31 15.61
CA SER A 220 10.03 3.14 17.04
C SER A 220 8.94 4.08 17.56
N CYS A 221 8.93 5.35 17.13
CA CYS A 221 7.88 6.31 17.48
C CYS A 221 6.48 5.87 17.03
N ILE A 222 6.38 5.25 15.84
CA ILE A 222 5.11 4.72 15.34
C ILE A 222 4.61 3.57 16.22
N GLU A 223 5.50 2.65 16.62
CA GLU A 223 5.15 1.48 17.44
C GLU A 223 4.74 1.85 18.87
N ILE A 224 5.38 2.84 19.46
CA ILE A 224 5.04 3.32 20.81
C ILE A 224 3.62 3.89 20.82
N ARG A 225 3.23 4.64 19.79
CA ARG A 225 1.88 5.19 19.69
C ARG A 225 0.80 4.13 19.55
N GLU A 226 1.09 3.00 18.92
CA GLU A 226 0.13 1.88 18.83
C GLU A 226 -0.11 1.22 20.18
N LYS A 227 0.95 0.98 20.96
CA LYS A 227 0.84 0.38 22.30
C LYS A 227 0.19 1.29 23.35
N GLY A 228 0.15 2.59 23.11
CA GLY A 228 -0.51 3.55 24.00
C GLY A 228 -1.95 3.87 23.61
N ALA A 229 -2.45 3.27 22.53
CA ALA A 229 -3.84 3.42 22.06
C ALA A 229 -4.71 2.20 22.36
N GLU A 230 -4.13 1.12 22.94
CA GLU A 230 -4.81 -0.03 23.54
C GLU A 230 -5.10 0.25 25.02
#